data_68b88041b3609dba23488e66242bcd35
#
_entry.id   68b88041b3609dba23488e66242bcd35
#
_cell.length_a   1.000
_cell.length_b   1.000
_cell.length_c   1.000
_cell.angle_alpha   90.00
_cell.angle_beta   90.00
_cell.angle_gamma   90.00
#
_symmetry.space_group_name_H-M   'P 1'
#
loop_
_entity.id
_entity.type
_entity.pdbx_description
1 polymer ?
#
loop_
_entity_poly.entity_id
_entity_poly.type
_entity_poly.pdbx_seq_one_letter_code
_entity_poly.pdbx_strand_id
1 'polypeptide(L)'
;MSAWAPPQASPALLAVLAASCLGTAVWEEIAFRRLAMEAVAGALEEGRTRRLMAACVCSAVFTMLHLPEMGAALPAALRAVQVFLFALAMAGLVEQTGRLAPAIAAHALYDAICFAPAVLGISGSVWEISASSLMAPETSMSGMLASLLFLAPAAALGVRRLLAAR
;
A
#
# COMPACT_ATOMS: atom_id res chain seq x y z
N MET A 1 31.01 -25.54 -5.76
CA MET A 1 30.36 -24.56 -4.86
C MET A 1 30.51 -23.19 -5.54
N SER A 2 29.50 -22.71 -6.24
CA SER A 2 29.54 -21.33 -6.81
C SER A 2 29.35 -20.34 -5.65
N ALA A 3 30.30 -19.44 -5.49
CA ALA A 3 30.20 -18.36 -4.52
C ALA A 3 28.98 -17.50 -4.88
N TRP A 4 28.04 -17.39 -3.97
CA TRP A 4 26.91 -16.47 -4.10
C TRP A 4 27.49 -15.03 -4.17
N ALA A 5 27.38 -14.40 -5.32
CA ALA A 5 27.70 -12.98 -5.45
C ALA A 5 26.36 -12.21 -5.25
N PRO A 6 26.31 -11.26 -4.31
CA PRO A 6 25.10 -10.45 -4.15
C PRO A 6 24.81 -9.71 -5.46
N PRO A 7 23.55 -9.68 -5.89
CA PRO A 7 23.15 -8.94 -7.08
C PRO A 7 23.54 -7.46 -6.89
N GLN A 8 24.33 -6.93 -7.79
CA GLN A 8 24.71 -5.51 -7.77
C GLN A 8 23.62 -4.74 -8.52
N ALA A 9 22.64 -4.22 -7.78
CA ALA A 9 21.72 -3.27 -8.37
C ALA A 9 22.49 -2.01 -8.78
N SER A 10 22.38 -1.61 -10.04
CA SER A 10 23.02 -0.38 -10.48
C SER A 10 22.38 0.83 -9.77
N PRO A 11 23.16 1.89 -9.47
CA PRO A 11 22.60 3.12 -8.89
C PRO A 11 21.43 3.69 -9.70
N ALA A 12 21.48 3.55 -11.03
CA ALA A 12 20.38 3.96 -11.91
C ALA A 12 19.09 3.16 -11.65
N LEU A 13 19.20 1.84 -11.46
CA LEU A 13 18.04 0.99 -11.17
C LEU A 13 17.42 1.33 -9.80
N LEU A 14 18.26 1.58 -8.80
CA LEU A 14 17.79 2.03 -7.47
C LEU A 14 17.11 3.39 -7.54
N ALA A 15 17.64 4.32 -8.34
CA ALA A 15 17.03 5.63 -8.54
C ALA A 15 15.67 5.52 -9.24
N VAL A 16 15.54 4.65 -10.25
CA VAL A 16 14.26 4.39 -10.93
C VAL A 16 13.27 3.78 -9.96
N LEU A 17 13.66 2.79 -9.16
CA LEU A 17 12.79 2.20 -8.13
C LEU A 17 12.29 3.26 -7.15
N ALA A 18 13.19 4.06 -6.60
CA ALA A 18 12.84 5.11 -5.65
C ALA A 18 11.89 6.16 -6.27
N ALA A 19 12.18 6.60 -7.49
CA ALA A 19 11.34 7.56 -8.20
C ALA A 19 9.95 6.98 -8.52
N SER A 20 9.87 5.70 -8.91
CA SER A 20 8.60 5.02 -9.17
C SER A 20 7.77 4.89 -7.90
N CYS A 21 8.33 4.36 -6.82
CA CYS A 21 7.63 4.23 -5.54
C CYS A 21 7.15 5.59 -5.01
N LEU A 22 7.99 6.62 -5.09
CA LEU A 22 7.60 7.97 -4.66
C LEU A 22 6.51 8.56 -5.57
N GLY A 23 6.64 8.41 -6.88
CA GLY A 23 5.65 8.92 -7.86
C GLY A 23 4.28 8.27 -7.67
N THR A 24 4.24 6.94 -7.52
CA THR A 24 3.01 6.18 -7.23
C THR A 24 2.40 6.64 -5.91
N ALA A 25 3.19 6.69 -4.83
CA ALA A 25 2.70 7.12 -3.53
C ALA A 25 2.15 8.56 -3.55
N VAL A 26 2.81 9.50 -4.22
CA VAL A 26 2.33 10.88 -4.36
C VAL A 26 0.98 10.91 -5.09
N TRP A 27 0.89 10.23 -6.23
CA TRP A 27 -0.31 10.19 -7.02
C TRP A 27 -1.48 9.57 -6.26
N GLU A 28 -1.27 8.40 -5.67
CA GLU A 28 -2.34 7.65 -4.99
C GLU A 28 -2.79 8.32 -3.70
N GLU A 29 -1.88 8.88 -2.91
CA GLU A 29 -2.26 9.59 -1.70
C GLU A 29 -3.05 10.87 -2.00
N ILE A 30 -2.69 11.61 -3.05
CA ILE A 30 -3.48 12.76 -3.50
C ILE A 30 -4.84 12.30 -3.99
N ALA A 31 -4.91 11.30 -4.86
CA ALA A 31 -6.16 10.84 -5.45
C ALA A 31 -7.13 10.30 -4.38
N PHE A 32 -6.65 9.44 -3.48
CA PHE A 32 -7.53 8.74 -2.54
C PHE A 32 -7.73 9.48 -1.23
N ARG A 33 -6.69 10.10 -0.64
CA ARG A 33 -6.79 10.73 0.70
C ARG A 33 -7.14 12.22 0.62
N ARG A 34 -6.76 12.92 -0.47
CA ARG A 34 -7.10 14.32 -0.62
C ARG A 34 -8.37 14.55 -1.45
N LEU A 35 -8.50 13.89 -2.59
CA LEU A 35 -9.61 14.17 -3.51
C LEU A 35 -10.81 13.26 -3.25
N ALA A 36 -10.66 11.93 -3.36
CA ALA A 36 -11.77 10.99 -3.25
C ALA A 36 -12.39 11.00 -1.84
N MET A 37 -11.55 10.95 -0.79
CA MET A 37 -12.04 10.91 0.59
C MET A 37 -12.79 12.20 0.98
N GLU A 38 -12.33 13.38 0.53
CA GLU A 38 -13.05 14.64 0.75
C GLU A 38 -14.36 14.68 -0.03
N ALA A 39 -14.37 14.19 -1.29
CA ALA A 39 -15.58 14.13 -2.10
C ALA A 39 -16.64 13.18 -1.47
N VAL A 40 -16.21 11.98 -1.05
CA VAL A 40 -17.10 11.03 -0.39
C VAL A 40 -17.60 11.58 0.94
N ALA A 41 -16.72 12.14 1.77
CA ALA A 41 -17.11 12.76 3.02
C ALA A 41 -18.12 13.91 2.81
N GLY A 42 -17.92 14.73 1.77
CA GLY A 42 -18.85 15.82 1.43
C GLY A 42 -20.23 15.36 0.97
N ALA A 43 -20.34 14.13 0.42
CA ALA A 43 -21.59 13.53 -0.01
C ALA A 43 -22.35 12.79 1.11
N LEU A 44 -21.69 12.54 2.24
CA LEU A 44 -22.30 11.86 3.40
C LEU A 44 -22.91 12.87 4.37
N GLU A 45 -23.97 12.45 5.06
CA GLU A 45 -24.56 13.23 6.14
C GLU A 45 -23.53 13.51 7.25
N GLU A 46 -23.68 14.69 7.87
CA GLU A 46 -22.81 15.04 8.99
C GLU A 46 -23.05 14.11 10.18
N GLY A 47 -21.94 13.62 10.74
CA GLY A 47 -22.00 12.70 11.86
C GLY A 47 -20.62 12.20 12.25
N ARG A 48 -20.55 11.61 13.44
CA ARG A 48 -19.30 11.14 14.04
C ARG A 48 -18.56 10.09 13.19
N THR A 49 -19.27 9.34 12.37
CA THR A 49 -18.72 8.25 11.55
C THR A 49 -18.43 8.66 10.11
N ARG A 50 -18.76 9.90 9.72
CA ARG A 50 -18.62 10.39 8.34
C ARG A 50 -17.21 10.15 7.77
N ARG A 51 -16.16 10.56 8.50
CA ARG A 51 -14.77 10.40 8.08
C ARG A 51 -14.37 8.93 7.98
N LEU A 52 -14.81 8.09 8.94
CA LEU A 52 -14.55 6.66 8.87
C LEU A 52 -15.26 6.01 7.67
N MET A 53 -16.50 6.35 7.41
CA MET A 53 -17.24 5.82 6.26
C MET A 53 -16.57 6.21 4.94
N ALA A 54 -16.17 7.47 4.79
CA ALA A 54 -15.43 7.93 3.62
C ALA A 54 -14.10 7.16 3.45
N ALA A 55 -13.34 6.98 4.53
CA ALA A 55 -12.11 6.20 4.50
C ALA A 55 -12.35 4.74 4.12
N CYS A 56 -13.39 4.09 4.66
CA CYS A 56 -13.75 2.71 4.31
C CYS A 56 -14.14 2.58 2.84
N VAL A 57 -14.97 3.48 2.31
CA VAL A 57 -15.36 3.50 0.89
C VAL A 57 -14.14 3.67 0.00
N CYS A 58 -13.30 4.68 0.27
CA CYS A 58 -12.11 4.92 -0.53
C CYS A 58 -11.09 3.77 -0.43
N SER A 59 -10.95 3.14 0.74
CA SER A 59 -10.09 1.96 0.91
C SER A 59 -10.63 0.75 0.14
N ALA A 60 -11.94 0.55 0.10
CA ALA A 60 -12.56 -0.50 -0.69
C ALA A 60 -12.34 -0.28 -2.19
N VAL A 61 -12.56 0.94 -2.69
CA VAL A 61 -12.30 1.30 -4.11
C VAL A 61 -10.81 1.10 -4.43
N PHE A 62 -9.91 1.57 -3.58
CA PHE A 62 -8.47 1.37 -3.73
C PHE A 62 -8.12 -0.12 -3.86
N THR A 63 -8.68 -0.96 -2.97
CA THR A 63 -8.52 -2.41 -3.01
C THR A 63 -9.04 -3.01 -4.32
N MET A 64 -10.23 -2.60 -4.76
CA MET A 64 -10.84 -3.10 -6.00
C MET A 64 -9.99 -2.81 -7.23
N LEU A 65 -9.31 -1.66 -7.29
CA LEU A 65 -8.41 -1.31 -8.39
C LEU A 65 -7.16 -2.20 -8.43
N HIS A 66 -6.80 -2.83 -7.31
CA HIS A 66 -5.68 -3.77 -7.20
C HIS A 66 -6.08 -5.24 -7.40
N LEU A 67 -7.40 -5.56 -7.49
CA LEU A 67 -7.88 -6.95 -7.68
C LEU A 67 -7.35 -7.63 -8.95
N PRO A 68 -7.27 -6.95 -10.13
CA PRO A 68 -6.81 -7.59 -11.35
C PRO A 68 -5.40 -8.20 -11.25
N GLU A 69 -4.60 -7.70 -10.31
CA GLU A 69 -3.21 -8.09 -10.11
C GLU A 69 -3.06 -9.24 -9.10
N MET A 70 -4.16 -9.67 -8.46
CA MET A 70 -4.08 -10.55 -7.28
C MET A 70 -4.12 -12.05 -7.57
N GLY A 71 -4.34 -12.47 -8.82
CA GLY A 71 -4.44 -13.91 -9.15
C GLY A 71 -5.65 -14.60 -8.53
N ALA A 72 -5.60 -15.94 -8.34
CA ALA A 72 -6.75 -16.74 -7.96
C ALA A 72 -6.84 -17.06 -6.45
N ALA A 73 -8.05 -17.13 -5.94
CA ALA A 73 -8.50 -17.78 -4.71
C ALA A 73 -8.01 -17.17 -3.37
N LEU A 74 -7.50 -18.01 -2.45
CA LEU A 74 -7.17 -17.62 -1.07
C LEU A 74 -6.06 -16.56 -0.96
N PRO A 75 -4.97 -16.62 -1.73
CA PRO A 75 -3.97 -15.55 -1.75
C PRO A 75 -4.54 -14.19 -2.13
N ALA A 76 -5.47 -14.16 -3.09
CA ALA A 76 -6.14 -12.92 -3.51
C ALA A 76 -6.99 -12.31 -2.39
N ALA A 77 -7.73 -13.12 -1.65
CA ALA A 77 -8.53 -12.64 -0.52
C ALA A 77 -7.65 -12.04 0.59
N LEU A 78 -6.55 -12.72 0.95
CA LEU A 78 -5.61 -12.20 1.94
C LEU A 78 -4.93 -10.91 1.46
N ARG A 79 -4.58 -10.86 0.19
CA ARG A 79 -4.01 -9.66 -0.43
C ARG A 79 -5.01 -8.50 -0.42
N ALA A 80 -6.28 -8.76 -0.75
CA ALA A 80 -7.34 -7.75 -0.67
C ALA A 80 -7.48 -7.18 0.75
N VAL A 81 -7.48 -8.04 1.77
CA VAL A 81 -7.49 -7.59 3.17
C VAL A 81 -6.26 -6.75 3.50
N GLN A 82 -5.07 -7.18 3.07
CA GLN A 82 -3.82 -6.46 3.27
C GLN A 82 -3.86 -5.05 2.65
N VAL A 83 -4.28 -4.94 1.39
CA VAL A 83 -4.39 -3.66 0.67
C VAL A 83 -5.45 -2.76 1.32
N PHE A 84 -6.58 -3.32 1.75
CA PHE A 84 -7.61 -2.57 2.45
C PHE A 84 -7.11 -2.00 3.78
N LEU A 85 -6.46 -2.81 4.60
CA LEU A 85 -5.91 -2.37 5.89
C LEU A 85 -4.79 -1.33 5.71
N PHE A 86 -3.95 -1.51 4.70
CA PHE A 86 -2.94 -0.52 4.32
C PHE A 86 -3.60 0.82 3.97
N ALA A 87 -4.59 0.81 3.07
CA ALA A 87 -5.30 2.01 2.66
C ALA A 87 -5.97 2.72 3.84
N LEU A 88 -6.59 1.97 4.75
CA LEU A 88 -7.23 2.49 5.94
C LEU A 88 -6.21 3.08 6.95
N ALA A 89 -5.05 2.45 7.09
CA ALA A 89 -3.95 2.98 7.91
C ALA A 89 -3.43 4.32 7.37
N MET A 90 -3.26 4.44 6.04
CA MET A 90 -2.85 5.70 5.41
C MET A 90 -3.89 6.80 5.61
N ALA A 91 -5.18 6.50 5.46
CA ALA A 91 -6.26 7.45 5.76
C ALA A 91 -6.20 7.94 7.21
N GLY A 92 -6.00 7.03 8.16
CA GLY A 92 -5.84 7.36 9.57
C GLY A 92 -4.60 8.21 9.86
N LEU A 93 -3.50 7.97 9.14
CA LEU A 93 -2.27 8.75 9.28
C LEU A 93 -2.45 10.19 8.78
N VAL A 94 -3.15 10.38 7.66
CA VAL A 94 -3.50 11.71 7.15
C VAL A 94 -4.42 12.43 8.13
N GLU A 95 -5.44 11.76 8.66
CA GLU A 95 -6.35 12.35 9.64
C GLU A 95 -5.61 12.75 10.94
N GLN A 96 -4.66 11.94 11.39
CA GLN A 96 -3.88 12.23 12.60
C GLN A 96 -2.94 13.42 12.43
N THR A 97 -2.34 13.57 11.25
CA THR A 97 -1.27 14.55 11.01
C THR A 97 -1.77 15.82 10.32
N GLY A 98 -2.95 15.77 9.70
CA GLY A 98 -3.47 16.84 8.84
C GLY A 98 -2.65 17.05 7.56
N ARG A 99 -1.73 16.14 7.22
CA ARG A 99 -0.76 16.28 6.12
C ARG A 99 -0.66 15.00 5.31
N LEU A 100 -0.49 15.12 3.99
CA LEU A 100 -0.23 13.97 3.10
C LEU A 100 1.21 13.45 3.20
N ALA A 101 2.18 14.30 3.48
CA ALA A 101 3.59 13.93 3.42
C ALA A 101 3.99 12.70 4.25
N PRO A 102 3.51 12.51 5.50
CA PRO A 102 3.79 11.27 6.24
C PRO A 102 3.20 10.03 5.60
N ALA A 103 1.98 10.12 5.02
CA ALA A 103 1.36 9.00 4.33
C ALA A 103 2.11 8.68 3.02
N ILE A 104 2.48 9.68 2.23
CA ILE A 104 3.31 9.52 1.03
C ILE A 104 4.64 8.83 1.37
N ALA A 105 5.32 9.28 2.42
CA ALA A 105 6.59 8.68 2.84
C ALA A 105 6.44 7.22 3.29
N ALA A 106 5.41 6.92 4.10
CA ALA A 106 5.12 5.56 4.55
C ALA A 106 4.72 4.65 3.37
N HIS A 107 3.93 5.15 2.44
CA HIS A 107 3.52 4.43 1.23
C HIS A 107 4.73 4.12 0.33
N ALA A 108 5.51 5.13 -0.02
CA ALA A 108 6.70 4.95 -0.85
C ALA A 108 7.72 3.97 -0.24
N LEU A 109 7.88 4.01 1.09
CA LEU A 109 8.73 3.06 1.81
C LEU A 109 8.15 1.64 1.76
N TYR A 110 6.84 1.49 1.95
CA TYR A 110 6.17 0.20 1.84
C TYR A 110 6.36 -0.41 0.45
N ASP A 111 6.13 0.36 -0.61
CA ASP A 111 6.35 -0.07 -2.00
C ASP A 111 7.81 -0.44 -2.25
N ALA A 112 8.76 0.38 -1.77
CA ALA A 112 10.17 0.09 -1.92
C ALA A 112 10.55 -1.24 -1.24
N ILE A 113 10.02 -1.54 -0.05
CA ILE A 113 10.24 -2.82 0.64
C ILE A 113 9.64 -3.97 -0.16
N CYS A 114 8.44 -3.79 -0.73
CA CYS A 114 7.77 -4.82 -1.51
C CYS A 114 8.49 -5.12 -2.83
N PHE A 115 9.01 -4.10 -3.52
CA PHE A 115 9.62 -4.25 -4.84
C PHE A 115 11.14 -4.46 -4.81
N ALA A 116 11.83 -4.06 -3.73
CA ALA A 116 13.28 -4.21 -3.64
C ALA A 116 13.77 -5.65 -3.86
N PRO A 117 13.15 -6.71 -3.31
CA PRO A 117 13.59 -8.08 -3.55
C PRO A 117 13.62 -8.45 -5.03
N ALA A 118 12.60 -8.04 -5.79
CA ALA A 118 12.51 -8.28 -7.22
C ALA A 118 13.61 -7.53 -7.99
N VAL A 119 13.79 -6.24 -7.68
CA VAL A 119 14.80 -5.36 -8.31
C VAL A 119 16.23 -5.80 -7.96
N LEU A 120 16.45 -6.29 -6.75
CA LEU A 120 17.74 -6.78 -6.28
C LEU A 120 18.04 -8.23 -6.70
N GLY A 121 17.12 -8.91 -7.39
CA GLY A 121 17.30 -10.30 -7.82
C GLY A 121 17.33 -11.30 -6.66
N ILE A 122 16.78 -10.95 -5.51
CA ILE A 122 16.78 -11.79 -4.31
C ILE A 122 15.76 -12.94 -4.46
N SER A 123 14.75 -12.77 -5.30
CA SER A 123 13.61 -13.68 -5.50
C SER A 123 13.55 -14.31 -6.90
N GLY A 124 14.68 -14.77 -7.45
CA GLY A 124 14.73 -15.40 -8.77
C GLY A 124 15.30 -14.50 -9.87
N SER A 125 15.29 -14.98 -11.11
CA SER A 125 15.86 -14.20 -12.22
C SER A 125 14.98 -12.99 -12.53
N VAL A 126 15.61 -11.84 -12.69
CA VAL A 126 14.95 -10.54 -13.02
C VAL A 126 14.08 -10.64 -14.29
N TRP A 127 14.35 -11.61 -15.16
CA TRP A 127 13.65 -11.84 -16.42
C TRP A 127 12.32 -12.59 -16.27
N GLU A 128 12.09 -13.29 -15.18
CA GLU A 128 10.82 -13.97 -14.89
C GLU A 128 9.80 -13.05 -14.22
N ILE A 129 10.23 -11.83 -13.86
CA ILE A 129 9.35 -10.83 -13.29
C ILE A 129 8.56 -10.21 -14.44
N SER A 130 7.40 -10.77 -14.75
CA SER A 130 6.41 -10.09 -15.60
C SER A 130 5.98 -8.78 -14.93
N ALA A 131 5.46 -7.82 -15.71
CA ALA A 131 4.91 -6.59 -15.14
C ALA A 131 3.86 -6.88 -14.03
N SER A 132 3.11 -7.97 -14.16
CA SER A 132 2.19 -8.48 -13.14
C SER A 132 2.90 -8.96 -11.87
N SER A 133 4.13 -9.49 -11.98
CA SER A 133 4.92 -9.89 -10.80
C SER A 133 5.55 -8.70 -10.07
N LEU A 134 5.82 -7.60 -10.77
CA LEU A 134 6.22 -6.34 -10.14
C LEU A 134 5.07 -5.74 -9.32
N MET A 135 3.84 -5.86 -9.85
CA MET A 135 2.64 -5.34 -9.19
C MET A 135 2.10 -6.27 -8.08
N ALA A 136 2.42 -7.56 -8.15
CA ALA A 136 2.07 -8.55 -7.14
C ALA A 136 3.30 -9.37 -6.79
N PRO A 137 4.23 -8.87 -5.96
CA PRO A 137 5.30 -9.69 -5.47
C PRO A 137 4.67 -10.93 -4.85
N GLU A 138 5.07 -12.12 -5.31
CA GLU A 138 4.67 -13.39 -4.72
C GLU A 138 5.19 -13.43 -3.28
N THR A 139 4.50 -12.72 -2.41
CA THR A 139 4.74 -12.82 -0.99
C THR A 139 4.33 -14.21 -0.58
N SER A 140 5.25 -14.95 -0.02
CA SER A 140 4.93 -16.24 0.60
C SER A 140 3.77 -16.03 1.59
N MET A 141 2.94 -17.04 1.81
CA MET A 141 1.85 -16.99 2.79
C MET A 141 2.34 -16.44 4.15
N SER A 142 3.54 -16.79 4.57
CA SER A 142 4.18 -16.28 5.78
C SER A 142 4.47 -14.78 5.71
N GLY A 143 4.92 -14.26 4.56
CA GLY A 143 5.13 -12.83 4.35
C GLY A 143 3.83 -12.03 4.39
N MET A 144 2.75 -12.56 3.79
CA MET A 144 1.42 -11.95 3.87
C MET A 144 0.89 -11.89 5.30
N LEU A 145 1.00 -12.99 6.05
CA LEU A 145 0.60 -13.05 7.46
C LEU A 145 1.44 -12.11 8.33
N ALA A 146 2.76 -12.06 8.09
CA ALA A 146 3.64 -11.13 8.81
C ALA A 146 3.25 -9.66 8.54
N SER A 147 2.95 -9.29 7.29
CA SER A 147 2.52 -7.92 6.98
C SER A 147 1.19 -7.56 7.64
N LEU A 148 0.24 -8.50 7.75
CA LEU A 148 -1.01 -8.29 8.46
C LEU A 148 -0.81 -8.01 9.95
N LEU A 149 0.20 -8.59 10.59
CA LEU A 149 0.53 -8.30 12.00
C LEU A 149 0.94 -6.84 12.22
N PHE A 150 1.52 -6.18 11.22
CA PHE A 150 1.85 -4.76 11.29
C PHE A 150 0.71 -3.85 10.82
N LEU A 151 0.01 -4.24 9.77
CA LEU A 151 -1.05 -3.42 9.17
C LEU A 151 -2.31 -3.39 10.03
N ALA A 152 -2.68 -4.49 10.69
CA ALA A 152 -3.89 -4.53 11.50
C ALA A 152 -3.83 -3.55 12.70
N PRO A 153 -2.76 -3.47 13.51
CA PRO A 153 -2.63 -2.45 14.54
C PRO A 153 -2.61 -1.03 13.99
N ALA A 154 -1.91 -0.80 12.85
CA ALA A 154 -1.87 0.51 12.21
C ALA A 154 -3.26 0.96 11.72
N ALA A 155 -4.02 0.06 11.09
CA ALA A 155 -5.39 0.30 10.67
C ALA A 155 -6.31 0.55 11.88
N ALA A 156 -6.18 -0.21 12.97
CA ALA A 156 -6.96 -0.01 14.19
C ALA A 156 -6.71 1.37 14.82
N LEU A 157 -5.45 1.83 14.85
CA LEU A 157 -5.11 3.18 15.27
C LEU A 157 -5.73 4.23 14.31
N GLY A 158 -5.68 3.98 13.01
CA GLY A 158 -6.32 4.81 11.99
C GLY A 158 -7.81 4.95 12.23
N VAL A 159 -8.52 3.85 12.43
CA VAL A 159 -9.97 3.83 12.75
C VAL A 159 -10.29 4.67 13.99
N ARG A 160 -9.50 4.52 15.06
CA ARG A 160 -9.68 5.32 16.28
C ARG A 160 -9.54 6.82 15.98
N ARG A 161 -8.61 7.23 15.14
CA ARG A 161 -8.41 8.63 14.75
C ARG A 161 -9.56 9.15 13.89
N LEU A 162 -10.00 8.38 12.90
CA LEU A 162 -11.15 8.71 12.06
C LEU A 162 -12.46 8.86 12.85
N LEU A 163 -12.64 8.06 13.90
CA LEU A 163 -13.77 8.18 14.81
C LEU A 163 -13.66 9.39 15.77
N ALA A 164 -12.46 9.86 16.03
CA ALA A 164 -12.21 11.02 16.89
C ALA A 164 -12.26 12.34 16.10
N ALA A 165 -12.20 12.30 14.79
CA ALA A 165 -12.31 13.47 13.90
C ALA A 165 -13.74 14.05 14.00
N ARG A 166 -13.81 15.38 14.16
CA ARG A 166 -15.07 16.13 14.25
C ARG A 166 -15.30 16.96 12.98
#